data_270eee4ed760bd22a740a19ccca6f963
#
_entry.id   270eee4ed760bd22a740a19ccca6f963
#
_cell.length_a   1.000
_cell.length_b   1.000
_cell.length_c   1.000
_cell.angle_alpha   90.00
_cell.angle_beta   90.00
_cell.angle_gamma   90.00
#
_symmetry.space_group_name_H-M   'P 1'
#
loop_
_entity.id
_entity.type
_entity.pdbx_description
1 polymer ?
#
loop_
_entity_poly.entity_id
_entity_poly.type
_entity_poly.pdbx_seq_one_letter_code
_entity_poly.pdbx_strand_id
1 'polypeptide(L)'
;TGKWYQNPDGTYYVNGFADIDGTTYSFDKKGYMQTGWVEKGVKDYYFNEDGSYDPSKKRPMIALTFDDGPGEYTETLLDTVEKYNIHVTFFMLGQNVEGRESTIQRMVKLGCEIGNHTWDHPEQTLPNMDLDSVMQEFQKTDDALVKACGQASTVCRAPYGAITDEQMSAVGKPFFMWSTDSLDWKLMDADADYNQIMNDSSLGDGSIILMHDIHEPSVKCATEKLIPALIDQGYKLVTVSELAEAKDVTLQSASYSDFWDSSLQAGRVAGYAGNSSDSEDSSEDGSDGSDSSDGSDVSDGSSDEGDYSDGSDESDYSDGSSDDGSYDDGSYDESYDDGSEEY
;
A
#
# COMPACT_ATOMS: atom_id res chain seq x y z
N THR A 1 -35.88 21.31 -8.61
CA THR A 1 -37.09 20.45 -8.74
C THR A 1 -36.63 19.14 -9.37
N GLY A 2 -36.56 18.07 -8.56
CA GLY A 2 -36.16 16.76 -9.04
C GLY A 2 -37.21 16.14 -9.99
N LYS A 3 -36.76 15.42 -10.98
CA LYS A 3 -37.61 14.57 -11.83
C LYS A 3 -37.86 13.22 -11.13
N TRP A 4 -39.02 12.64 -11.32
CA TRP A 4 -39.38 11.31 -10.82
C TRP A 4 -40.25 10.58 -11.86
N TYR A 5 -40.33 9.27 -11.78
CA TYR A 5 -41.13 8.44 -12.69
C TYR A 5 -42.21 7.68 -11.93
N GLN A 6 -43.46 7.77 -12.41
CA GLN A 6 -44.61 7.02 -11.86
C GLN A 6 -44.95 5.89 -12.79
N ASN A 7 -44.98 4.66 -12.26
CA ASN A 7 -45.46 3.50 -12.98
C ASN A 7 -46.99 3.59 -13.22
N PRO A 8 -47.51 2.88 -14.23
CA PRO A 8 -48.96 2.85 -14.50
C PRO A 8 -49.85 2.41 -13.32
N ASP A 9 -49.29 1.61 -12.40
CA ASP A 9 -49.97 1.15 -11.17
C ASP A 9 -49.91 2.17 -10.01
N GLY A 10 -49.31 3.33 -10.24
CA GLY A 10 -49.16 4.40 -9.25
C GLY A 10 -47.94 4.28 -8.35
N THR A 11 -47.12 3.24 -8.47
CA THR A 11 -45.86 3.09 -7.76
C THR A 11 -44.74 3.96 -8.41
N TYR A 12 -43.63 4.13 -7.73
CA TYR A 12 -42.44 4.84 -8.25
C TYR A 12 -41.15 4.18 -7.77
N TYR A 13 -40.10 4.38 -8.55
CA TYR A 13 -38.77 3.82 -8.23
C TYR A 13 -38.08 4.65 -7.15
N VAL A 14 -37.38 3.95 -6.24
CA VAL A 14 -36.58 4.56 -5.15
C VAL A 14 -35.30 3.75 -4.94
N ASN A 15 -34.23 4.46 -4.56
CA ASN A 15 -32.99 3.88 -4.05
C ASN A 15 -32.39 2.79 -4.96
N GLY A 16 -32.26 3.05 -6.25
CA GLY A 16 -31.66 2.09 -7.17
C GLY A 16 -31.84 2.41 -8.64
N PHE A 17 -31.45 1.44 -9.47
CA PHE A 17 -31.58 1.52 -10.92
C PHE A 17 -32.90 0.92 -11.38
N ALA A 18 -33.45 1.48 -12.44
CA ALA A 18 -34.65 0.97 -13.10
C ALA A 18 -34.55 1.13 -14.61
N ASP A 19 -35.00 0.11 -15.34
CA ASP A 19 -35.14 0.17 -16.79
C ASP A 19 -36.53 0.67 -17.14
N ILE A 20 -36.58 1.76 -17.88
CA ILE A 20 -37.80 2.41 -18.35
C ILE A 20 -37.69 2.53 -19.88
N ASP A 21 -38.55 1.89 -20.59
CA ASP A 21 -38.58 1.88 -22.07
C ASP A 21 -37.22 1.52 -22.72
N GLY A 22 -36.47 0.58 -22.09
CA GLY A 22 -35.16 0.11 -22.57
C GLY A 22 -33.98 1.01 -22.23
N THR A 23 -34.20 2.02 -21.37
CA THR A 23 -33.15 2.93 -20.86
C THR A 23 -33.05 2.80 -19.35
N THR A 24 -31.82 2.63 -18.83
CA THR A 24 -31.56 2.54 -17.39
C THR A 24 -31.43 3.94 -16.78
N TYR A 25 -32.12 4.15 -15.66
CA TYR A 25 -32.11 5.37 -14.84
C TYR A 25 -31.73 5.03 -13.40
N SER A 26 -31.23 6.02 -12.66
CA SER A 26 -30.98 5.93 -11.23
C SER A 26 -31.91 6.83 -10.44
N PHE A 27 -32.41 6.33 -9.30
CA PHE A 27 -33.30 7.06 -8.40
C PHE A 27 -32.73 7.06 -6.97
N ASP A 28 -32.78 8.21 -6.32
CA ASP A 28 -32.35 8.37 -4.93
C ASP A 28 -33.36 7.74 -3.94
N LYS A 29 -33.06 7.81 -2.64
CA LYS A 29 -33.95 7.30 -1.56
C LYS A 29 -35.31 7.98 -1.51
N LYS A 30 -35.44 9.18 -2.11
CA LYS A 30 -36.70 9.96 -2.18
C LYS A 30 -37.42 9.75 -3.50
N GLY A 31 -36.89 8.95 -4.42
CA GLY A 31 -37.44 8.68 -5.75
C GLY A 31 -37.13 9.74 -6.80
N TYR A 32 -36.19 10.64 -6.55
CA TYR A 32 -35.75 11.60 -7.57
C TYR A 32 -34.68 10.99 -8.46
N MET A 33 -34.82 11.20 -9.78
CA MET A 33 -33.87 10.80 -10.80
C MET A 33 -32.52 11.47 -10.55
N GLN A 34 -31.46 10.67 -10.57
CA GLN A 34 -30.08 11.10 -10.40
C GLN A 34 -29.42 11.35 -11.75
N THR A 35 -28.45 12.28 -11.81
CA THR A 35 -27.61 12.60 -12.96
C THR A 35 -26.16 12.75 -12.52
N GLY A 36 -25.20 12.65 -13.44
CA GLY A 36 -23.77 12.65 -13.12
C GLY A 36 -23.31 11.28 -12.58
N TRP A 37 -22.27 11.29 -11.78
CA TRP A 37 -21.75 10.08 -11.17
C TRP A 37 -22.63 9.61 -10.01
N VAL A 38 -23.04 8.35 -10.05
CA VAL A 38 -23.81 7.68 -9.00
C VAL A 38 -23.03 6.44 -8.55
N GLU A 39 -22.66 6.42 -7.28
CA GLU A 39 -21.94 5.32 -6.66
C GLU A 39 -22.90 4.20 -6.24
N LYS A 40 -22.54 2.94 -6.55
CA LYS A 40 -23.25 1.75 -6.10
C LYS A 40 -22.25 0.65 -5.75
N GLY A 41 -22.04 0.42 -4.46
CA GLY A 41 -20.91 -0.36 -3.97
C GLY A 41 -19.60 0.37 -4.32
N VAL A 42 -18.63 -0.35 -4.81
CA VAL A 42 -17.34 0.22 -5.22
C VAL A 42 -17.35 0.87 -6.61
N LYS A 43 -18.38 0.57 -7.42
CA LYS A 43 -18.49 1.03 -8.82
C LYS A 43 -19.23 2.36 -8.94
N ASP A 44 -18.75 3.19 -9.87
CA ASP A 44 -19.40 4.44 -10.27
C ASP A 44 -20.07 4.29 -11.63
N TYR A 45 -21.28 4.81 -11.74
CA TYR A 45 -22.12 4.79 -12.94
C TYR A 45 -22.44 6.22 -13.34
N TYR A 46 -22.28 6.56 -14.62
CA TYR A 46 -22.58 7.92 -15.09
C TYR A 46 -23.95 8.00 -15.74
N PHE A 47 -24.75 8.96 -15.29
CA PHE A 47 -26.05 9.26 -15.86
C PHE A 47 -26.04 10.65 -16.50
N ASN A 48 -26.46 10.73 -17.78
CA ASN A 48 -26.54 11.97 -18.54
C ASN A 48 -27.53 12.99 -17.90
N GLU A 49 -27.58 14.22 -18.40
CA GLU A 49 -28.50 15.26 -17.90
C GLU A 49 -29.98 14.89 -18.05
N ASP A 50 -30.31 14.03 -19.02
CA ASP A 50 -31.66 13.48 -19.19
C ASP A 50 -31.96 12.32 -18.24
N GLY A 51 -30.97 11.83 -17.50
CA GLY A 51 -31.02 10.73 -16.55
C GLY A 51 -30.67 9.38 -17.13
N SER A 52 -30.40 9.27 -18.42
CA SER A 52 -30.03 8.00 -19.08
C SER A 52 -28.63 7.54 -18.65
N TYR A 53 -28.48 6.25 -18.37
CA TYR A 53 -27.18 5.64 -18.10
C TYR A 53 -26.26 5.69 -19.34
N ASP A 54 -25.03 6.14 -19.16
CA ASP A 54 -23.98 6.14 -20.17
C ASP A 54 -22.86 5.15 -19.84
N PRO A 55 -22.88 3.92 -20.37
CA PRO A 55 -21.89 2.90 -20.10
C PRO A 55 -20.50 3.20 -20.69
N SER A 56 -20.39 4.18 -21.59
CA SER A 56 -19.11 4.58 -22.18
C SER A 56 -18.26 5.40 -21.22
N LYS A 57 -18.88 6.06 -20.24
CA LYS A 57 -18.19 6.82 -19.20
C LYS A 57 -17.84 5.92 -18.04
N LYS A 58 -16.55 5.78 -17.79
CA LYS A 58 -15.99 5.07 -16.64
C LYS A 58 -15.14 6.05 -15.85
N ARG A 59 -15.29 6.04 -14.52
CA ARG A 59 -14.41 6.81 -13.64
C ARG A 59 -13.13 6.02 -13.42
N PRO A 60 -11.96 6.57 -13.75
CA PRO A 60 -10.72 5.86 -13.51
C PRO A 60 -10.45 5.72 -12.01
N MET A 61 -9.92 4.58 -11.60
CA MET A 61 -9.64 4.25 -10.19
C MET A 61 -8.17 3.87 -10.02
N ILE A 62 -7.60 4.28 -8.89
CA ILE A 62 -6.21 3.98 -8.48
C ILE A 62 -6.23 3.53 -7.02
N ALA A 63 -5.41 2.53 -6.69
CA ALA A 63 -5.09 2.20 -5.31
C ALA A 63 -3.79 2.90 -4.89
N LEU A 64 -3.89 3.81 -3.92
CA LEU A 64 -2.73 4.40 -3.26
C LEU A 64 -2.41 3.59 -2.02
N THR A 65 -1.17 3.10 -1.91
CA THR A 65 -0.77 2.17 -0.85
C THR A 65 0.46 2.67 -0.11
N PHE A 66 0.51 2.37 1.20
CA PHE A 66 1.57 2.80 2.08
C PHE A 66 2.14 1.63 2.85
N ASP A 67 3.46 1.45 2.81
CA ASP A 67 4.19 0.38 3.46
C ASP A 67 4.90 0.86 4.75
N ASP A 68 5.33 -0.10 5.58
CA ASP A 68 6.16 0.02 6.77
C ASP A 68 5.51 0.69 8.00
N GLY A 69 4.35 1.30 7.84
CA GLY A 69 3.64 1.93 8.95
C GLY A 69 3.09 0.96 10.02
N PRO A 70 2.33 1.49 10.99
CA PRO A 70 2.08 2.89 11.26
C PRO A 70 3.34 3.62 11.75
N GLY A 71 3.57 4.84 11.27
CA GLY A 71 4.70 5.68 11.63
C GLY A 71 4.29 6.99 12.33
N GLU A 72 5.25 7.90 12.49
CA GLU A 72 5.05 9.22 13.09
C GLU A 72 4.13 10.10 12.24
N TYR A 73 4.19 9.94 10.90
CA TYR A 73 3.47 10.81 9.97
C TYR A 73 2.12 10.24 9.51
N THR A 74 1.77 9.02 9.92
CA THR A 74 0.52 8.34 9.51
C THR A 74 -0.74 9.14 9.87
N GLU A 75 -0.80 9.78 11.04
CA GLU A 75 -1.97 10.60 11.42
C GLU A 75 -2.17 11.80 10.49
N THR A 76 -1.08 12.45 10.03
CA THR A 76 -1.15 13.55 9.05
C THR A 76 -1.71 13.06 7.72
N LEU A 77 -1.34 11.86 7.29
CA LEU A 77 -1.91 11.22 6.10
C LEU A 77 -3.41 10.95 6.29
N LEU A 78 -3.81 10.42 7.45
CA LEU A 78 -5.22 10.12 7.76
C LEU A 78 -6.11 11.38 7.79
N ASP A 79 -5.57 12.54 8.19
CA ASP A 79 -6.29 13.82 8.10
C ASP A 79 -6.65 14.15 6.64
N THR A 80 -5.75 13.86 5.71
CA THR A 80 -5.98 14.07 4.27
C THR A 80 -6.94 13.02 3.70
N VAL A 81 -6.82 11.76 4.10
CA VAL A 81 -7.76 10.68 3.74
C VAL A 81 -9.19 11.05 4.16
N GLU A 82 -9.37 11.52 5.39
CA GLU A 82 -10.67 11.97 5.91
C GLU A 82 -11.19 13.21 5.18
N LYS A 83 -10.32 14.21 4.96
CA LYS A 83 -10.68 15.47 4.25
C LYS A 83 -11.23 15.22 2.85
N TYR A 84 -10.63 14.29 2.11
CA TYR A 84 -11.04 13.99 0.73
C TYR A 84 -12.05 12.85 0.63
N ASN A 85 -12.37 12.19 1.78
CA ASN A 85 -13.24 11.01 1.85
C ASN A 85 -12.81 9.95 0.83
N ILE A 86 -11.54 9.57 0.88
CA ILE A 86 -10.91 8.56 0.03
C ILE A 86 -10.55 7.33 0.85
N HIS A 87 -10.32 6.21 0.17
CA HIS A 87 -9.81 5.00 0.79
C HIS A 87 -8.41 4.70 0.26
N VAL A 88 -7.54 4.20 1.13
CA VAL A 88 -6.18 3.77 0.82
C VAL A 88 -5.88 2.46 1.52
N THR A 89 -4.81 1.76 1.13
CA THR A 89 -4.38 0.52 1.79
C THR A 89 -3.06 0.75 2.52
N PHE A 90 -2.99 0.31 3.78
CA PHE A 90 -1.77 0.32 4.59
C PHE A 90 -1.25 -1.10 4.75
N PHE A 91 -0.04 -1.37 4.29
CA PHE A 91 0.68 -2.62 4.53
C PHE A 91 1.62 -2.42 5.72
N MET A 92 1.18 -2.85 6.91
CA MET A 92 1.82 -2.51 8.17
C MET A 92 2.82 -3.57 8.61
N LEU A 93 3.92 -3.12 9.22
CA LEU A 93 4.82 -3.96 10.00
C LEU A 93 4.21 -4.27 11.36
N GLY A 94 4.19 -5.54 11.75
CA GLY A 94 3.60 -5.96 13.01
C GLY A 94 4.27 -5.35 14.24
N GLN A 95 5.58 -5.15 14.20
CA GLN A 95 6.33 -4.50 15.29
C GLN A 95 5.94 -3.04 15.53
N ASN A 96 5.35 -2.37 14.54
CA ASN A 96 4.94 -0.97 14.64
C ASN A 96 3.50 -0.79 15.16
N VAL A 97 2.78 -1.89 15.42
CA VAL A 97 1.37 -1.87 15.86
C VAL A 97 1.23 -1.46 17.31
N GLU A 98 2.10 -1.96 18.19
CA GLU A 98 2.04 -1.66 19.65
C GLU A 98 2.23 -0.16 19.90
N GLY A 99 1.30 0.41 20.69
CA GLY A 99 1.28 1.83 21.01
C GLY A 99 0.66 2.72 19.93
N ARG A 100 0.18 2.14 18.79
CA ARG A 100 -0.51 2.86 17.71
C ARG A 100 -1.90 2.30 17.41
N GLU A 101 -2.51 1.63 18.36
CA GLU A 101 -3.83 0.99 18.21
C GLU A 101 -4.91 2.00 17.82
N SER A 102 -4.88 3.22 18.36
CA SER A 102 -5.84 4.28 18.03
C SER A 102 -5.73 4.73 16.57
N THR A 103 -4.52 4.81 16.03
CA THR A 103 -4.27 5.15 14.62
C THR A 103 -4.83 4.06 13.69
N ILE A 104 -4.58 2.77 14.02
CA ILE A 104 -5.11 1.64 13.24
C ILE A 104 -6.64 1.60 13.31
N GLN A 105 -7.24 1.84 14.48
CA GLN A 105 -8.70 1.94 14.63
C GLN A 105 -9.27 3.11 13.81
N ARG A 106 -8.54 4.23 13.70
CA ARG A 106 -8.92 5.35 12.83
C ARG A 106 -8.86 4.97 11.36
N MET A 107 -7.81 4.25 10.90
CA MET A 107 -7.75 3.71 9.54
C MET A 107 -8.99 2.89 9.20
N VAL A 108 -9.34 1.91 10.06
CA VAL A 108 -10.54 1.07 9.88
C VAL A 108 -11.82 1.92 9.83
N LYS A 109 -11.97 2.89 10.74
CA LYS A 109 -13.13 3.78 10.78
C LYS A 109 -13.28 4.63 9.53
N LEU A 110 -12.17 5.03 8.91
CA LEU A 110 -12.15 5.80 7.66
C LEU A 110 -12.33 4.93 6.40
N GLY A 111 -12.51 3.60 6.54
CA GLY A 111 -12.69 2.70 5.42
C GLY A 111 -11.39 2.32 4.71
N CYS A 112 -10.23 2.60 5.31
CA CYS A 112 -8.96 2.15 4.79
C CYS A 112 -8.80 0.64 4.96
N GLU A 113 -8.08 0.01 4.05
CA GLU A 113 -7.77 -1.41 4.13
C GLU A 113 -6.50 -1.68 4.93
N ILE A 114 -6.57 -2.71 5.76
CA ILE A 114 -5.49 -3.15 6.63
C ILE A 114 -4.77 -4.32 5.98
N GLY A 115 -3.54 -4.11 5.56
CA GLY A 115 -2.65 -5.10 4.96
C GLY A 115 -1.50 -5.50 5.89
N ASN A 116 -0.87 -6.63 5.61
CA ASN A 116 0.22 -7.22 6.36
C ASN A 116 1.53 -7.14 5.55
N HIS A 117 2.57 -6.55 6.15
CA HIS A 117 3.90 -6.39 5.54
C HIS A 117 4.99 -7.12 6.33
N THR A 118 4.66 -8.29 6.90
CA THR A 118 5.51 -9.06 7.82
C THR A 118 5.64 -8.42 9.21
N TRP A 119 6.36 -9.06 10.12
CA TRP A 119 6.56 -8.54 11.47
C TRP A 119 7.56 -7.39 11.52
N ASP A 120 8.75 -7.57 10.94
CA ASP A 120 9.89 -6.65 11.11
C ASP A 120 10.65 -6.34 9.81
N HIS A 121 10.08 -6.67 8.62
CA HIS A 121 10.72 -6.45 7.32
C HIS A 121 12.09 -7.12 7.24
N PRO A 122 12.17 -8.47 7.30
CA PRO A 122 13.44 -9.15 7.44
C PRO A 122 14.42 -8.81 6.32
N GLU A 123 15.69 -8.55 6.69
CA GLU A 123 16.79 -8.28 5.72
C GLU A 123 16.99 -9.43 4.74
N GLN A 124 16.83 -10.66 5.22
CA GLN A 124 16.80 -11.84 4.36
C GLN A 124 15.44 -11.89 3.67
N THR A 125 15.43 -11.80 2.33
CA THR A 125 14.18 -11.86 1.56
C THR A 125 13.42 -13.17 1.80
N LEU A 126 12.11 -13.12 1.82
CA LEU A 126 11.24 -14.26 2.12
C LEU A 126 11.57 -15.54 1.31
N PRO A 127 11.90 -15.48 -0.01
CA PRO A 127 12.32 -16.66 -0.76
C PRO A 127 13.53 -17.42 -0.21
N ASN A 128 14.36 -16.74 0.58
CA ASN A 128 15.55 -17.33 1.21
C ASN A 128 15.30 -17.82 2.65
N MET A 129 14.10 -17.63 3.20
CA MET A 129 13.67 -18.08 4.52
C MET A 129 12.95 -19.43 4.41
N ASP A 130 13.02 -20.23 5.48
CA ASP A 130 12.19 -21.43 5.57
C ASP A 130 10.70 -21.07 5.71
N LEU A 131 9.83 -21.97 5.26
CA LEU A 131 8.39 -21.70 5.20
C LEU A 131 7.78 -21.41 6.58
N ASP A 132 8.23 -22.11 7.62
CA ASP A 132 7.70 -21.93 8.98
C ASP A 132 8.04 -20.52 9.50
N SER A 133 9.25 -20.03 9.24
CA SER A 133 9.66 -18.66 9.57
C SER A 133 8.84 -17.62 8.82
N VAL A 134 8.59 -17.80 7.53
CA VAL A 134 7.72 -16.92 6.73
C VAL A 134 6.31 -16.90 7.30
N MET A 135 5.74 -18.06 7.62
CA MET A 135 4.41 -18.14 8.21
C MET A 135 4.32 -17.41 9.56
N GLN A 136 5.38 -17.48 10.39
CA GLN A 136 5.44 -16.78 11.67
C GLN A 136 5.45 -15.26 11.50
N GLU A 137 6.15 -14.73 10.49
CA GLU A 137 6.17 -13.29 10.15
C GLU A 137 4.76 -12.75 9.92
N PHE A 138 3.99 -13.43 9.05
CA PHE A 138 2.63 -13.00 8.75
C PHE A 138 1.65 -13.25 9.91
N GLN A 139 1.73 -14.40 10.59
CA GLN A 139 0.84 -14.73 11.69
C GLN A 139 1.01 -13.77 12.88
N LYS A 140 2.25 -13.47 13.26
CA LYS A 140 2.56 -12.58 14.37
C LYS A 140 2.03 -11.16 14.12
N THR A 141 2.11 -10.69 12.89
CA THR A 141 1.54 -9.40 12.46
C THR A 141 0.02 -9.42 12.53
N ASP A 142 -0.64 -10.46 12.02
CA ASP A 142 -2.09 -10.61 12.10
C ASP A 142 -2.59 -10.66 13.55
N ASP A 143 -1.88 -11.37 14.43
CA ASP A 143 -2.21 -11.43 15.85
C ASP A 143 -2.13 -10.04 16.53
N ALA A 144 -1.11 -9.23 16.16
CA ALA A 144 -0.99 -7.86 16.62
C ALA A 144 -2.14 -6.97 16.11
N LEU A 145 -2.50 -7.09 14.84
CA LEU A 145 -3.62 -6.36 14.23
C LEU A 145 -4.96 -6.73 14.86
N VAL A 146 -5.22 -8.02 15.10
CA VAL A 146 -6.43 -8.48 15.82
C VAL A 146 -6.51 -7.87 17.20
N LYS A 147 -5.38 -7.81 17.95
CA LYS A 147 -5.32 -7.17 19.25
C LYS A 147 -5.59 -5.66 19.17
N ALA A 148 -5.10 -4.98 18.15
CA ALA A 148 -5.20 -3.53 17.99
C ALA A 148 -6.57 -3.06 17.54
N CYS A 149 -7.19 -3.73 16.53
CA CYS A 149 -8.42 -3.27 15.89
C CYS A 149 -9.51 -4.33 15.73
N GLY A 150 -9.29 -5.55 16.24
CA GLY A 150 -10.30 -6.62 16.24
C GLY A 150 -10.37 -7.42 14.93
N GLN A 151 -9.51 -7.18 13.95
CA GLN A 151 -9.47 -7.89 12.69
C GLN A 151 -8.05 -8.18 12.23
N ALA A 152 -7.84 -9.33 11.58
CA ALA A 152 -6.60 -9.64 10.86
C ALA A 152 -6.57 -8.88 9.52
N SER A 153 -5.39 -8.82 8.90
CA SER A 153 -5.25 -8.30 7.53
C SER A 153 -6.03 -9.16 6.53
N THR A 154 -6.55 -8.52 5.49
CA THR A 154 -7.24 -9.20 4.38
C THR A 154 -6.30 -9.46 3.21
N VAL A 155 -5.24 -8.68 3.11
CA VAL A 155 -4.26 -8.63 2.02
C VAL A 155 -2.84 -8.55 2.57
N CYS A 156 -1.86 -8.91 1.76
CA CYS A 156 -0.45 -8.88 2.12
C CYS A 156 0.39 -8.16 1.06
N ARG A 157 1.53 -7.65 1.47
CA ARG A 157 2.63 -7.28 0.58
C ARG A 157 3.93 -7.84 1.14
N ALA A 158 4.71 -8.50 0.28
CA ALA A 158 6.00 -9.04 0.67
C ALA A 158 7.06 -7.92 0.70
N PRO A 159 7.93 -7.85 1.72
CA PRO A 159 9.11 -7.01 1.69
C PRO A 159 9.88 -7.16 0.38
N TYR A 160 10.34 -6.04 -0.19
CA TYR A 160 11.06 -5.99 -1.47
C TYR A 160 10.27 -6.56 -2.67
N GLY A 161 8.96 -6.82 -2.53
CA GLY A 161 8.15 -7.52 -3.53
C GLY A 161 8.53 -8.99 -3.74
N ALA A 162 9.31 -9.59 -2.84
CA ALA A 162 9.91 -10.90 -3.02
C ALA A 162 9.20 -11.99 -2.20
N ILE A 163 8.52 -12.91 -2.88
CA ILE A 163 7.84 -14.06 -2.27
C ILE A 163 7.65 -15.17 -3.32
N THR A 164 7.67 -16.45 -2.90
CA THR A 164 7.42 -17.59 -3.78
C THR A 164 5.92 -17.95 -3.83
N ASP A 165 5.51 -18.68 -4.89
CA ASP A 165 4.13 -19.19 -5.02
C ASP A 165 3.78 -20.15 -3.87
N GLU A 166 4.73 -20.96 -3.41
CA GLU A 166 4.55 -21.85 -2.26
C GLU A 166 4.25 -21.05 -0.98
N GLN A 167 5.04 -20.00 -0.72
CA GLN A 167 4.86 -19.13 0.44
C GLN A 167 3.53 -18.36 0.37
N MET A 168 3.16 -17.79 -0.79
CA MET A 168 1.86 -17.15 -0.99
C MET A 168 0.71 -18.11 -0.73
N SER A 169 0.81 -19.33 -1.25
CA SER A 169 -0.19 -20.39 -1.06
C SER A 169 -0.33 -20.78 0.42
N ALA A 170 0.78 -20.88 1.15
CA ALA A 170 0.78 -21.20 2.57
C ALA A 170 0.16 -20.10 3.43
N VAL A 171 0.48 -18.84 3.16
CA VAL A 171 -0.12 -17.66 3.83
C VAL A 171 -1.63 -17.58 3.53
N GLY A 172 -2.07 -17.98 2.33
CA GLY A 172 -3.47 -18.12 1.97
C GLY A 172 -4.22 -16.81 1.74
N LYS A 173 -3.51 -15.70 1.51
CA LYS A 173 -4.05 -14.36 1.24
C LYS A 173 -3.57 -13.83 -0.10
N PRO A 174 -4.29 -12.86 -0.71
CA PRO A 174 -3.78 -12.14 -1.88
C PRO A 174 -2.58 -11.27 -1.54
N PHE A 175 -1.59 -11.24 -2.43
CA PHE A 175 -0.42 -10.39 -2.32
C PHE A 175 -0.48 -9.27 -3.35
N PHE A 176 -0.26 -8.04 -2.90
CA PHE A 176 -0.27 -6.87 -3.77
C PHE A 176 1.13 -6.27 -3.87
N MET A 177 1.63 -6.23 -5.09
CA MET A 177 2.82 -5.48 -5.46
C MET A 177 2.40 -4.08 -5.92
N TRP A 178 3.09 -3.48 -6.87
CA TRP A 178 2.78 -2.17 -7.43
C TRP A 178 3.08 -2.12 -8.92
N SER A 179 2.41 -1.23 -9.62
CA SER A 179 2.71 -0.88 -11.01
C SER A 179 3.47 0.44 -11.12
N THR A 180 3.32 1.30 -10.11
CA THR A 180 3.94 2.64 -10.07
C THR A 180 4.72 2.78 -8.77
N ASP A 181 6.04 2.94 -8.85
CA ASP A 181 6.93 3.13 -7.71
C ASP A 181 7.26 4.61 -7.54
N SER A 182 6.96 5.15 -6.36
CA SER A 182 7.29 6.54 -6.03
C SER A 182 8.79 6.77 -5.87
N LEU A 183 9.56 5.73 -5.55
CA LEU A 183 10.95 5.80 -5.11
C LEU A 183 11.16 6.72 -3.88
N ASP A 184 10.11 6.98 -3.09
CA ASP A 184 10.14 7.87 -1.93
C ASP A 184 11.15 7.43 -0.87
N TRP A 185 11.33 6.12 -0.69
CA TRP A 185 12.35 5.50 0.17
C TRP A 185 13.79 5.87 -0.23
N LYS A 186 14.00 6.29 -1.48
CA LYS A 186 15.31 6.62 -2.06
C LYS A 186 15.49 8.12 -2.30
N LEU A 187 14.47 8.78 -2.83
CA LEU A 187 14.53 10.19 -3.24
C LEU A 187 14.44 11.11 -2.03
N MET A 188 13.61 10.77 -1.03
CA MET A 188 13.44 11.54 0.22
C MET A 188 13.16 13.02 -0.04
N ASP A 189 12.39 13.32 -1.10
CA ASP A 189 12.02 14.66 -1.53
C ASP A 189 10.62 14.66 -2.14
N ALA A 190 9.68 15.41 -1.55
CA ALA A 190 8.27 15.43 -1.94
C ALA A 190 8.01 15.87 -3.39
N ASP A 191 8.85 16.73 -3.96
CA ASP A 191 8.72 17.16 -5.36
C ASP A 191 9.24 16.09 -6.31
N ALA A 192 10.35 15.43 -5.96
CA ALA A 192 10.91 14.33 -6.73
C ALA A 192 9.97 13.13 -6.73
N ASP A 193 9.44 12.72 -5.56
CA ASP A 193 8.46 11.63 -5.42
C ASP A 193 7.20 11.89 -6.28
N TYR A 194 6.66 13.10 -6.20
CA TYR A 194 5.53 13.52 -7.02
C TYR A 194 5.83 13.41 -8.52
N ASN A 195 6.97 13.95 -8.94
CA ASN A 195 7.37 13.92 -10.35
C ASN A 195 7.63 12.49 -10.85
N GLN A 196 8.20 11.63 -10.01
CA GLN A 196 8.42 10.22 -10.29
C GLN A 196 7.09 9.52 -10.60
N ILE A 197 6.08 9.68 -9.75
CA ILE A 197 4.75 9.08 -9.94
C ILE A 197 4.06 9.67 -11.17
N MET A 198 3.99 10.99 -11.28
CA MET A 198 3.19 11.66 -12.32
C MET A 198 3.77 11.51 -13.72
N ASN A 199 5.06 11.19 -13.87
CA ASN A 199 5.69 10.92 -15.16
C ASN A 199 5.80 9.42 -15.46
N ASP A 200 5.39 8.56 -14.55
CA ASP A 200 5.41 7.10 -14.78
C ASP A 200 4.36 6.70 -15.81
N SER A 201 4.80 6.05 -16.88
CA SER A 201 3.91 5.56 -17.95
C SER A 201 2.93 4.47 -17.49
N SER A 202 3.15 3.90 -16.31
CA SER A 202 2.26 2.92 -15.69
C SER A 202 1.14 3.57 -14.87
N LEU A 203 1.17 4.88 -14.65
CA LEU A 203 0.11 5.59 -13.95
C LEU A 203 -1.15 5.65 -14.80
N GLY A 204 -2.25 5.12 -14.31
CA GLY A 204 -3.53 5.10 -15.03
C GLY A 204 -4.63 4.36 -14.28
N ASP A 205 -5.76 4.13 -14.98
CA ASP A 205 -6.90 3.39 -14.43
C ASP A 205 -6.50 1.94 -14.10
N GLY A 206 -6.55 1.57 -12.84
CA GLY A 206 -6.16 0.24 -12.35
C GLY A 206 -4.75 0.17 -11.77
N SER A 207 -4.02 1.28 -11.70
CA SER A 207 -2.68 1.31 -11.10
C SER A 207 -2.71 1.12 -9.58
N ILE A 208 -1.65 0.50 -9.07
CA ILE A 208 -1.34 0.41 -7.64
C ILE A 208 -0.04 1.19 -7.43
N ILE A 209 -0.10 2.24 -6.60
CA ILE A 209 1.03 3.12 -6.30
C ILE A 209 1.65 2.70 -4.97
N LEU A 210 2.98 2.48 -4.96
CA LEU A 210 3.77 2.26 -3.75
C LEU A 210 4.27 3.59 -3.19
N MET A 211 4.01 3.80 -1.90
CA MET A 211 4.58 4.84 -1.06
C MET A 211 4.85 4.29 0.36
N HIS A 212 5.45 5.09 1.23
CA HIS A 212 5.70 4.75 2.62
C HIS A 212 5.19 5.88 3.54
N ASP A 213 4.48 5.54 4.63
CA ASP A 213 3.94 6.52 5.56
C ASP A 213 4.84 6.80 6.78
N ILE A 214 6.06 6.28 6.75
CA ILE A 214 7.09 6.47 7.77
C ILE A 214 8.07 7.62 7.48
N HIS A 215 8.04 8.17 6.26
CA HIS A 215 8.92 9.26 5.82
C HIS A 215 8.15 10.57 5.66
N GLU A 216 8.64 11.67 6.29
CA GLU A 216 8.00 12.98 6.17
C GLU A 216 7.84 13.45 4.72
N PRO A 217 8.88 13.39 3.84
CA PRO A 217 8.75 13.82 2.45
C PRO A 217 7.70 13.03 1.67
N SER A 218 7.61 11.71 1.89
CA SER A 218 6.61 10.84 1.27
C SER A 218 5.19 11.25 1.66
N VAL A 219 4.93 11.41 2.96
CA VAL A 219 3.60 11.85 3.45
C VAL A 219 3.29 13.26 2.96
N LYS A 220 4.25 14.16 2.92
CA LYS A 220 4.09 15.50 2.35
C LYS A 220 3.77 15.46 0.85
N CYS A 221 4.45 14.61 0.08
CA CYS A 221 4.11 14.35 -1.32
C CYS A 221 2.67 13.89 -1.46
N ALA A 222 2.26 12.85 -0.70
CA ALA A 222 0.92 12.29 -0.76
C ALA A 222 -0.15 13.33 -0.42
N THR A 223 0.01 14.07 0.68
CA THR A 223 -1.03 14.94 1.26
C THR A 223 -1.17 16.29 0.55
N GLU A 224 -0.05 16.93 0.21
CA GLU A 224 -0.04 18.29 -0.36
C GLU A 224 -0.10 18.31 -1.89
N LYS A 225 0.32 17.22 -2.57
CA LYS A 225 0.50 17.18 -4.02
C LYS A 225 -0.27 16.06 -4.72
N LEU A 226 0.03 14.80 -4.40
CA LEU A 226 -0.41 13.66 -5.19
C LEU A 226 -1.93 13.44 -5.07
N ILE A 227 -2.46 13.33 -3.85
CA ILE A 227 -3.90 13.09 -3.62
C ILE A 227 -4.74 14.20 -4.27
N PRO A 228 -4.48 15.51 -4.03
CA PRO A 228 -5.20 16.58 -4.72
C PRO A 228 -5.12 16.47 -6.25
N ALA A 229 -3.93 16.23 -6.80
CA ALA A 229 -3.73 16.17 -8.24
C ALA A 229 -4.47 15.00 -8.91
N LEU A 230 -4.47 13.82 -8.30
CA LEU A 230 -5.19 12.65 -8.80
C LEU A 230 -6.70 12.87 -8.77
N ILE A 231 -7.23 13.47 -7.71
CA ILE A 231 -8.65 13.83 -7.59
C ILE A 231 -9.04 14.88 -8.66
N ASP A 232 -8.21 15.91 -8.87
CA ASP A 232 -8.45 16.96 -9.88
C ASP A 232 -8.42 16.38 -11.31
N GLN A 233 -7.66 15.31 -11.55
CA GLN A 233 -7.67 14.56 -12.80
C GLN A 233 -8.86 13.60 -12.93
N GLY A 234 -9.72 13.50 -11.92
CA GLY A 234 -10.94 12.70 -11.93
C GLY A 234 -10.78 11.26 -11.45
N TYR A 235 -9.61 10.87 -10.93
CA TYR A 235 -9.43 9.56 -10.34
C TYR A 235 -10.22 9.40 -9.04
N LYS A 236 -10.76 8.19 -8.83
CA LYS A 236 -11.26 7.73 -7.53
C LYS A 236 -10.14 6.94 -6.84
N LEU A 237 -9.78 7.35 -5.62
CA LEU A 237 -8.80 6.64 -4.81
C LEU A 237 -9.53 5.62 -3.95
N VAL A 238 -9.13 4.35 -4.06
CA VAL A 238 -9.79 3.19 -3.46
C VAL A 238 -8.76 2.25 -2.85
N THR A 239 -9.19 1.30 -2.02
CA THR A 239 -8.32 0.23 -1.53
C THR A 239 -7.95 -0.76 -2.65
N VAL A 240 -6.94 -1.60 -2.44
CA VAL A 240 -6.58 -2.62 -3.44
C VAL A 240 -7.70 -3.65 -3.63
N SER A 241 -8.43 -4.00 -2.57
CA SER A 241 -9.59 -4.90 -2.67
C SER A 241 -10.77 -4.25 -3.39
N GLU A 242 -11.07 -2.98 -3.11
CA GLU A 242 -12.09 -2.22 -3.84
C GLU A 242 -11.73 -2.06 -5.32
N LEU A 243 -10.45 -1.85 -5.63
CA LEU A 243 -9.97 -1.77 -7.01
C LEU A 243 -10.20 -3.10 -7.75
N ALA A 244 -9.84 -4.22 -7.13
CA ALA A 244 -10.09 -5.56 -7.69
C ALA A 244 -11.58 -5.81 -7.92
N GLU A 245 -12.45 -5.49 -6.94
CA GLU A 245 -13.91 -5.64 -7.06
C GLU A 245 -14.47 -4.75 -8.18
N ALA A 246 -14.01 -3.50 -8.29
CA ALA A 246 -14.43 -2.59 -9.36
C ALA A 246 -14.07 -3.09 -10.75
N LYS A 247 -12.99 -3.87 -10.87
CA LYS A 247 -12.50 -4.51 -12.10
C LYS A 247 -13.03 -5.93 -12.31
N ASP A 248 -13.98 -6.39 -11.49
CA ASP A 248 -14.57 -7.73 -11.54
C ASP A 248 -13.55 -8.87 -11.36
N VAL A 249 -12.48 -8.63 -10.58
CA VAL A 249 -11.44 -9.61 -10.27
C VAL A 249 -11.74 -10.29 -8.94
N THR A 250 -11.83 -11.62 -8.96
CA THR A 250 -11.90 -12.43 -7.73
C THR A 250 -10.49 -12.73 -7.24
N LEU A 251 -10.13 -12.15 -6.09
CA LEU A 251 -8.81 -12.33 -5.49
C LEU A 251 -8.58 -13.77 -5.04
N GLN A 252 -7.36 -14.25 -5.26
CA GLN A 252 -6.84 -15.56 -4.86
C GLN A 252 -5.52 -15.35 -4.10
N SER A 253 -4.95 -16.41 -3.53
CA SER A 253 -3.59 -16.41 -2.97
C SER A 253 -2.56 -16.34 -4.10
N ALA A 254 -2.45 -15.18 -4.73
CA ALA A 254 -1.61 -14.89 -5.88
C ALA A 254 -1.11 -13.45 -5.80
N SER A 255 -0.16 -13.07 -6.65
CA SER A 255 0.40 -11.73 -6.73
C SER A 255 -0.33 -10.87 -7.76
N TYR A 256 -0.60 -9.62 -7.40
CA TYR A 256 -1.28 -8.62 -8.24
C TYR A 256 -0.47 -7.32 -8.24
N SER A 257 -0.15 -6.79 -9.42
CA SER A 257 0.60 -5.52 -9.55
C SER A 257 -0.25 -4.37 -10.07
N ASP A 258 -1.31 -4.67 -10.78
CA ASP A 258 -2.26 -3.71 -11.38
C ASP A 258 -3.58 -4.40 -11.78
N PHE A 259 -4.54 -3.59 -12.20
CA PHE A 259 -5.83 -4.05 -12.73
C PHE A 259 -6.25 -3.26 -14.00
N TRP A 260 -5.29 -2.92 -14.86
CA TRP A 260 -5.54 -2.05 -16.02
C TRP A 260 -6.57 -2.58 -17.01
N ASP A 261 -6.50 -3.87 -17.31
CA ASP A 261 -7.47 -4.54 -18.19
C ASP A 261 -7.59 -6.00 -17.80
N SER A 262 -8.82 -6.46 -17.56
CA SER A 262 -9.09 -7.85 -17.19
C SER A 262 -8.64 -8.87 -18.25
N SER A 263 -8.58 -8.47 -19.54
CA SER A 263 -8.06 -9.30 -20.61
C SER A 263 -6.53 -9.40 -20.63
N LEU A 264 -5.84 -8.44 -20.03
CA LEU A 264 -4.38 -8.40 -19.93
C LEU A 264 -3.87 -9.08 -18.65
N GLN A 265 -4.70 -9.22 -17.62
CA GLN A 265 -4.33 -9.84 -16.35
C GLN A 265 -3.98 -11.33 -16.46
N ALA A 266 -4.67 -12.10 -17.29
CA ALA A 266 -4.39 -13.52 -17.48
C ALA A 266 -2.96 -13.84 -17.97
N GLY A 267 -2.24 -12.84 -18.51
CA GLY A 267 -0.86 -12.96 -18.96
C GLY A 267 0.19 -12.39 -17.98
N ARG A 268 -0.23 -11.58 -16.98
CA ARG A 268 0.69 -10.86 -16.07
C ARG A 268 0.82 -11.49 -14.68
N VAL A 269 -0.16 -12.27 -14.24
CA VAL A 269 -0.16 -12.95 -12.93
C VAL A 269 0.99 -13.98 -12.78
N ALA A 270 1.61 -14.39 -13.87
CA ALA A 270 2.62 -15.46 -13.89
C ALA A 270 4.08 -14.96 -13.97
N GLY A 271 4.41 -13.68 -13.75
CA GLY A 271 5.72 -13.22 -14.16
C GLY A 271 6.47 -12.15 -13.36
N TYR A 272 6.00 -11.73 -12.19
CA TYR A 272 6.82 -10.82 -11.37
C TYR A 272 7.74 -11.60 -10.42
N ALA A 273 8.79 -12.22 -10.99
CA ALA A 273 10.02 -12.46 -10.26
C ALA A 273 10.75 -11.11 -10.23
N GLY A 274 10.89 -10.54 -9.04
CA GLY A 274 11.52 -9.23 -8.86
C GLY A 274 12.79 -9.11 -9.69
N ASN A 275 12.81 -8.15 -10.58
CA ASN A 275 13.97 -7.84 -11.39
C ASN A 275 14.93 -7.02 -10.54
N SER A 276 15.62 -7.68 -9.61
CA SER A 276 16.85 -7.16 -9.04
C SER A 276 17.98 -7.48 -10.02
N SER A 277 18.04 -6.74 -11.11
CA SER A 277 19.23 -6.68 -11.94
C SER A 277 19.70 -5.23 -11.95
N ASP A 278 20.59 -4.91 -11.03
CA ASP A 278 21.64 -3.95 -11.28
C ASP A 278 22.44 -4.48 -12.47
N SER A 279 22.02 -4.15 -13.69
CA SER A 279 22.85 -4.30 -14.86
C SER A 279 23.70 -3.07 -14.99
N GLU A 280 24.95 -3.21 -14.57
CA GLU A 280 26.01 -2.28 -14.97
C GLU A 280 25.92 -2.05 -16.48
N ASP A 281 25.83 -0.78 -16.81
CA ASP A 281 25.92 -0.21 -18.15
C ASP A 281 27.32 -0.55 -18.74
N SER A 282 27.39 -1.51 -19.66
CA SER A 282 28.51 -1.68 -20.54
C SER A 282 28.04 -1.42 -21.97
N SER A 283 28.22 -0.17 -22.37
CA SER A 283 28.17 0.26 -23.75
C SER A 283 29.23 -0.50 -24.57
N GLU A 284 28.80 -1.41 -25.43
CA GLU A 284 29.63 -1.91 -26.52
C GLU A 284 29.22 -1.22 -27.81
N ASP A 285 30.14 -0.37 -28.24
CA ASP A 285 30.17 0.19 -29.59
C ASP A 285 30.77 -0.87 -30.53
N GLY A 286 30.00 -1.31 -31.50
CA GLY A 286 30.41 -2.29 -32.49
C GLY A 286 30.99 -1.63 -33.72
N SER A 287 32.23 -1.89 -34.05
CA SER A 287 32.71 -1.78 -35.44
C SER A 287 33.69 -2.89 -35.80
N ASP A 288 33.32 -3.49 -36.88
CA ASP A 288 33.91 -4.43 -37.81
C ASP A 288 35.41 -4.27 -38.07
N GLY A 289 36.14 -5.38 -38.28
CA GLY A 289 37.49 -5.33 -38.90
C GLY A 289 38.35 -6.57 -38.65
N SER A 290 38.33 -7.43 -39.62
CA SER A 290 39.18 -8.60 -39.86
C SER A 290 40.69 -8.34 -39.74
N ASP A 291 41.47 -9.30 -39.25
CA ASP A 291 42.48 -10.11 -39.97
C ASP A 291 43.71 -10.49 -39.08
N SER A 292 43.99 -11.75 -39.10
CA SER A 292 45.19 -12.55 -39.06
C SER A 292 46.41 -12.22 -38.19
N SER A 293 46.83 -13.31 -37.57
CA SER A 293 48.18 -13.94 -37.44
C SER A 293 49.11 -13.58 -36.30
N ASP A 294 49.43 -14.66 -35.58
CA ASP A 294 50.76 -15.20 -35.31
C ASP A 294 51.65 -14.56 -34.20
N GLY A 295 52.16 -15.43 -33.32
CA GLY A 295 53.48 -15.29 -32.78
C GLY A 295 53.69 -15.24 -31.26
N SER A 296 53.79 -16.40 -30.67
CA SER A 296 54.86 -16.86 -29.73
C SER A 296 55.42 -15.95 -28.64
N ASP A 297 55.49 -16.53 -27.49
CA ASP A 297 56.61 -16.77 -26.56
C ASP A 297 56.89 -15.83 -25.37
N VAL A 298 56.92 -16.52 -24.27
CA VAL A 298 57.91 -16.69 -23.17
C VAL A 298 58.00 -15.67 -22.02
N SER A 299 57.85 -16.26 -20.83
CA SER A 299 58.61 -16.20 -19.59
C SER A 299 58.47 -14.96 -18.68
N ASP A 300 58.14 -15.31 -17.48
CA ASP A 300 59.00 -15.47 -16.29
C ASP A 300 59.05 -14.27 -15.34
N GLY A 301 58.88 -14.53 -14.05
CA GLY A 301 59.59 -13.82 -13.02
C GLY A 301 58.81 -13.29 -11.83
N SER A 302 58.69 -14.13 -10.83
CA SER A 302 59.05 -13.92 -9.40
C SER A 302 58.38 -12.87 -8.56
N SER A 303 57.72 -13.36 -7.54
CA SER A 303 57.91 -13.13 -6.09
C SER A 303 58.18 -11.70 -5.59
N ASP A 304 57.35 -11.23 -4.67
CA ASP A 304 57.90 -10.85 -3.35
C ASP A 304 56.81 -10.90 -2.25
N GLU A 305 57.19 -11.47 -1.17
CA GLU A 305 56.46 -11.58 0.10
C GLU A 305 56.74 -10.28 0.90
N GLY A 306 55.74 -9.84 1.68
CA GLY A 306 55.89 -8.77 2.64
C GLY A 306 54.93 -8.95 3.81
N ASP A 307 55.35 -9.78 4.73
CA ASP A 307 54.86 -9.93 6.08
C ASP A 307 55.18 -8.71 6.94
N TYR A 308 54.24 -8.16 7.69
CA TYR A 308 54.53 -7.51 8.98
C TYR A 308 53.28 -7.49 9.90
N SER A 309 53.48 -8.18 10.97
CA SER A 309 52.94 -8.37 12.28
C SER A 309 52.46 -7.13 13.05
N ASP A 310 51.43 -7.38 13.83
CA ASP A 310 51.30 -7.19 15.29
C ASP A 310 51.26 -5.77 15.88
N GLY A 311 50.25 -5.55 16.74
CA GLY A 311 50.14 -4.39 17.61
C GLY A 311 48.89 -4.39 18.47
N SER A 312 48.92 -5.27 19.45
CA SER A 312 48.00 -5.26 20.60
C SER A 312 48.20 -3.98 21.44
N ASP A 313 47.13 -3.36 21.89
CA ASP A 313 47.12 -2.68 23.21
C ASP A 313 45.71 -2.75 23.84
N GLU A 314 45.70 -3.47 24.94
CA GLU A 314 44.66 -3.43 25.98
C GLU A 314 44.87 -2.15 26.82
N SER A 315 43.75 -1.52 27.21
CA SER A 315 43.70 -0.79 28.47
C SER A 315 42.32 -0.84 29.10
N ASP A 316 42.28 -1.65 30.06
CA ASP A 316 41.41 -1.75 31.22
C ASP A 316 41.28 -0.39 31.97
N TYR A 317 40.10 0.01 32.34
CA TYR A 317 39.86 0.73 33.60
C TYR A 317 38.47 0.45 34.15
N SER A 318 38.50 -0.08 35.34
CA SER A 318 37.47 -0.47 36.29
C SER A 318 36.82 0.71 37.00
N ASP A 319 35.59 0.46 37.39
CA ASP A 319 35.03 0.62 38.77
C ASP A 319 34.64 2.02 39.26
N GLY A 320 33.42 2.09 39.83
CA GLY A 320 32.94 3.21 40.63
C GLY A 320 31.46 3.16 40.94
N SER A 321 31.08 2.22 41.79
CA SER A 321 30.16 2.24 42.95
C SER A 321 29.02 3.27 43.02
N SER A 322 27.82 2.72 43.17
CA SER A 322 26.77 2.97 44.16
C SER A 322 26.45 4.40 44.60
N ASP A 323 25.19 4.80 44.46
CA ASP A 323 24.49 5.40 45.62
C ASP A 323 23.00 5.08 45.59
N ASP A 324 22.55 4.77 46.78
CA ASP A 324 21.26 4.32 47.22
C ASP A 324 20.44 5.56 47.62
N GLY A 325 19.16 5.60 47.28
CA GLY A 325 18.29 6.72 47.64
C GLY A 325 16.83 6.34 47.58
N SER A 326 16.42 5.62 48.59
CA SER A 326 15.03 5.40 48.98
C SER A 326 14.41 6.66 49.58
N TYR A 327 13.09 6.65 49.65
CA TYR A 327 12.03 7.47 50.26
C TYR A 327 11.21 8.20 49.20
N ASP A 328 9.88 8.22 49.20
CA ASP A 328 8.93 8.20 50.26
C ASP A 328 7.54 7.76 49.76
N ASP A 329 6.86 7.05 50.61
CA ASP A 329 5.47 6.63 50.58
C ASP A 329 4.55 7.85 50.85
N GLY A 330 3.54 8.00 50.03
CA GLY A 330 2.53 9.05 50.16
C GLY A 330 1.15 8.57 49.78
N SER A 331 0.59 7.72 50.59
CA SER A 331 -0.84 7.41 50.59
C SER A 331 -1.66 8.64 50.94
N TYR A 332 -2.67 8.95 50.11
CA TYR A 332 -3.86 9.65 50.57
C TYR A 332 -5.13 8.99 50.05
N ASP A 333 -5.96 8.75 51.02
CA ASP A 333 -7.20 8.03 51.10
C ASP A 333 -8.38 8.91 50.66
N GLU A 334 -9.38 8.26 50.12
CA GLU A 334 -10.82 8.48 50.07
C GLU A 334 -11.42 9.91 50.12
N SER A 335 -12.36 10.18 49.20
CA SER A 335 -13.76 10.31 49.64
C SER A 335 -14.75 10.34 48.47
N TYR A 336 -15.78 9.54 48.61
CA TYR A 336 -17.07 9.52 47.89
C TYR A 336 -17.71 10.89 47.77
N ASP A 337 -18.32 11.20 46.65
CA ASP A 337 -19.61 11.89 46.66
C ASP A 337 -20.52 11.35 45.56
N ASP A 338 -21.66 10.85 46.04
CA ASP A 338 -22.82 10.38 45.32
C ASP A 338 -23.73 11.58 45.07
N GLY A 339 -24.15 11.76 43.85
CA GLY A 339 -25.05 12.83 43.45
C GLY A 339 -25.91 12.46 42.27
N SER A 340 -26.86 11.57 42.51
CA SER A 340 -28.05 11.42 41.65
C SER A 340 -28.86 12.72 41.66
N GLU A 341 -29.28 13.19 40.45
CA GLU A 341 -30.64 13.75 40.23
C GLU A 341 -31.01 13.75 38.76
N GLU A 342 -32.18 13.21 38.54
CA GLU A 342 -32.99 13.21 37.29
C GLU A 342 -33.34 14.62 36.82
N TYR A 343 -33.37 14.80 35.48
CA TYR A 343 -34.55 15.29 34.72
C TYR A 343 -34.40 15.00 33.25
#